data_82251e45bdde90783379505add5cb959
#
_entry.id   82251e45bdde90783379505add5cb959
#
_cell.length_a   1.000
_cell.length_b   1.000
_cell.length_c   1.000
_cell.angle_alpha   90.00
_cell.angle_beta   90.00
_cell.angle_gamma   90.00
#
_symmetry.space_group_name_H-M   'P 1'
#
loop_
_entity.id
_entity.type
_entity.pdbx_description
1 polymer ?
#
loop_
_entity_poly.entity_id
_entity_poly.type
_entity_poly.pdbx_seq_one_letter_code
_entity_poly.pdbx_strand_id
1 'polypeptide(L)'
;MWDAPYDGVPGAVVVGDFALTGGEWFPPHRHSAHQLVWSRRGVGSVRVGDETWFLPRTLALWVPAGVVHATGAVDPSWNRSPYFLPERCPAAISAWAEPTVVAVTPLLAALIDHLADAALPTEQRIRAEAVVFDLLRPLSTVAIPLPMPRDARAGQVAAALIDDPADGRTLAQWGALTGASARTLRRVFLAETGLSFGRWRTHARLRAAMPVLAAGQPVAAAARRAGYGTASAFVAAFHRTVGAPPGTYFARDR
;
A
#
# COMPACT_ATOMS: atom_id res chain seq x y z
N MET A 1 -8.38 -1.73 20.04
CA MET A 1 -9.36 -0.96 19.22
C MET A 1 -9.02 0.50 19.48
N TRP A 2 -8.43 1.18 18.51
CA TRP A 2 -8.14 2.61 18.65
C TRP A 2 -9.33 3.36 18.05
N ASP A 3 -10.26 3.75 18.90
CA ASP A 3 -11.29 4.72 18.55
C ASP A 3 -10.67 6.09 18.75
N ALA A 4 -10.39 6.79 17.65
CA ALA A 4 -10.02 8.19 17.76
C ALA A 4 -11.14 8.94 18.49
N PRO A 5 -10.81 9.83 19.44
CA PRO A 5 -11.81 10.60 20.15
C PRO A 5 -12.43 11.60 19.17
N TYR A 6 -13.53 11.19 18.52
CA TYR A 6 -14.31 12.07 17.63
C TYR A 6 -15.29 12.97 18.40
N ASP A 7 -15.47 12.69 19.69
CA ASP A 7 -16.38 13.45 20.55
C ASP A 7 -15.86 14.88 20.73
N GLY A 8 -16.66 15.84 20.27
CA GLY A 8 -16.37 17.26 20.42
C GLY A 8 -15.55 17.89 19.29
N VAL A 9 -15.18 17.14 18.25
CA VAL A 9 -14.51 17.73 17.08
C VAL A 9 -15.52 18.53 16.25
N PRO A 10 -15.24 19.84 16.00
CA PRO A 10 -16.23 20.72 15.33
C PRO A 10 -16.40 20.44 13.83
N GLY A 11 -15.55 19.62 13.22
CA GLY A 11 -15.53 19.32 11.79
C GLY A 11 -15.76 17.84 11.45
N ALA A 12 -15.51 17.50 10.18
CA ALA A 12 -15.61 16.15 9.64
C ALA A 12 -14.28 15.38 9.75
N VAL A 13 -13.15 16.08 9.99
CA VAL A 13 -11.80 15.52 9.87
C VAL A 13 -11.01 15.64 11.16
N VAL A 14 -10.47 14.51 11.62
CA VAL A 14 -9.49 14.44 12.71
C VAL A 14 -8.17 13.94 12.16
N VAL A 15 -7.06 14.58 12.49
CA VAL A 15 -5.74 14.18 12.00
C VAL A 15 -4.97 13.47 13.11
N GLY A 16 -4.59 12.22 12.88
CA GLY A 16 -3.71 11.46 13.76
C GLY A 16 -2.26 11.45 13.26
N ASP A 17 -1.31 11.53 14.19
CA ASP A 17 0.13 11.48 13.92
C ASP A 17 0.74 10.23 14.55
N PHE A 18 1.53 9.48 13.77
CA PHE A 18 2.17 8.25 14.22
C PHE A 18 3.57 8.13 13.62
N ALA A 19 4.58 7.98 14.48
CA ALA A 19 5.91 7.60 14.06
C ALA A 19 6.00 6.07 14.02
N LEU A 20 6.58 5.52 12.96
CA LEU A 20 6.83 4.08 12.78
C LEU A 20 8.28 3.85 12.41
N THR A 21 8.89 2.84 13.01
CA THR A 21 10.20 2.35 12.60
C THR A 21 10.07 1.48 11.33
N GLY A 22 11.16 1.34 10.57
CA GLY A 22 11.14 0.50 9.38
C GLY A 22 10.80 -0.96 9.71
N GLY A 23 9.85 -1.53 8.96
CA GLY A 23 9.35 -2.89 9.19
C GLY A 23 8.28 -3.02 10.28
N GLU A 24 7.97 -1.96 11.00
CA GLU A 24 6.91 -1.96 12.03
C GLU A 24 5.52 -1.97 11.39
N TRP A 25 4.58 -2.67 12.04
CA TRP A 25 3.18 -2.75 11.63
C TRP A 25 2.26 -2.60 12.82
N PHE A 26 1.24 -1.78 12.69
CA PHE A 26 0.04 -1.90 13.53
C PHE A 26 -0.70 -3.19 13.18
N PRO A 27 -1.18 -3.94 14.16
CA PRO A 27 -1.95 -5.16 13.90
C PRO A 27 -3.22 -4.85 13.09
N PRO A 28 -3.80 -5.86 12.42
CA PRO A 28 -5.07 -5.68 11.71
C PRO A 28 -6.15 -5.14 12.65
N HIS A 29 -6.78 -4.04 12.23
CA HIS A 29 -7.84 -3.35 12.98
C HIS A 29 -8.86 -2.73 12.02
N ARG A 30 -9.94 -2.25 12.57
CA ARG A 30 -10.97 -1.46 11.87
C ARG A 30 -11.50 -0.37 12.80
N HIS A 31 -12.05 0.68 12.23
CA HIS A 31 -12.68 1.80 12.94
C HIS A 31 -13.91 2.28 12.17
N SER A 32 -14.76 3.09 12.83
CA SER A 32 -16.02 3.61 12.30
C SER A 32 -15.83 4.81 11.35
N ALA A 33 -14.65 5.42 11.30
CA ALA A 33 -14.34 6.51 10.37
C ALA A 33 -13.70 5.97 9.08
N HIS A 34 -13.81 6.71 7.98
CA HIS A 34 -12.89 6.53 6.86
C HIS A 34 -11.51 7.06 7.24
N GLN A 35 -10.45 6.50 6.66
CA GLN A 35 -9.08 6.96 6.90
C GLN A 35 -8.36 7.22 5.58
N LEU A 36 -7.65 8.32 5.51
CA LEU A 36 -6.66 8.56 4.46
C LEU A 36 -5.28 8.25 5.04
N VAL A 37 -4.75 7.06 4.78
CA VAL A 37 -3.42 6.68 5.24
C VAL A 37 -2.38 7.38 4.38
N TRP A 38 -1.63 8.28 4.99
CA TRP A 38 -0.59 9.06 4.31
C TRP A 38 0.66 9.16 5.17
N SER A 39 1.83 9.07 4.52
CA SER A 39 3.12 9.27 5.17
C SER A 39 3.73 10.61 4.75
N ARG A 40 3.88 11.52 5.70
CA ARG A 40 4.54 12.81 5.47
C ARG A 40 6.03 12.64 5.18
N ARG A 41 6.65 11.61 5.79
CA ARG A 41 8.05 11.22 5.58
C ARG A 41 8.13 9.71 5.49
N GLY A 42 9.08 9.21 4.69
CA GLY A 42 9.27 7.80 4.45
C GLY A 42 8.21 7.22 3.50
N VAL A 43 8.10 5.90 3.48
CA VAL A 43 7.12 5.17 2.69
C VAL A 43 6.25 4.33 3.62
N GLY A 44 4.99 4.69 3.69
CA GLY A 44 3.97 3.91 4.38
C GLY A 44 3.60 2.65 3.61
N SER A 45 3.05 1.69 4.31
CA SER A 45 2.43 0.51 3.71
C SER A 45 1.10 0.20 4.36
N VAL A 46 0.14 -0.27 3.57
CA VAL A 46 -1.18 -0.67 4.05
C VAL A 46 -1.51 -2.03 3.49
N ARG A 47 -2.06 -2.91 4.33
CA ARG A 47 -2.55 -4.22 3.93
C ARG A 47 -4.04 -4.32 4.19
N VAL A 48 -4.79 -4.77 3.17
CA VAL A 48 -6.20 -5.13 3.26
C VAL A 48 -6.37 -6.50 2.61
N GLY A 49 -6.72 -7.51 3.38
CA GLY A 49 -6.71 -8.88 2.90
C GLY A 49 -5.33 -9.28 2.34
N ASP A 50 -5.29 -9.77 1.11
CA ASP A 50 -4.06 -10.19 0.43
C ASP A 50 -3.37 -9.05 -0.33
N GLU A 51 -3.98 -7.89 -0.41
CA GLU A 51 -3.45 -6.73 -1.12
C GLU A 51 -2.53 -5.90 -0.22
N THR A 52 -1.48 -5.34 -0.81
CA THR A 52 -0.58 -4.41 -0.12
C THR A 52 -0.26 -3.24 -1.02
N TRP A 53 -0.46 -2.05 -0.49
CA TRP A 53 -0.07 -0.78 -1.09
C TRP A 53 1.20 -0.27 -0.43
N PHE A 54 2.08 0.32 -1.22
CA PHE A 54 3.26 1.04 -0.76
C PHE A 54 3.07 2.50 -1.13
N LEU A 55 3.05 3.36 -0.14
CA LEU A 55 2.61 4.75 -0.25
C LEU A 55 3.79 5.71 -0.05
N PRO A 56 4.48 6.11 -1.13
CA PRO A 56 5.38 7.25 -1.06
C PRO A 56 4.58 8.52 -0.72
N ARG A 57 5.26 9.56 -0.28
CA ARG A 57 4.63 10.83 0.18
C ARG A 57 3.66 11.49 -0.82
N THR A 58 3.76 11.16 -2.09
CA THR A 58 2.87 11.65 -3.16
C THR A 58 1.56 10.86 -3.29
N LEU A 59 1.42 9.78 -2.52
CA LEU A 59 0.26 8.90 -2.56
C LEU A 59 -0.28 8.67 -1.14
N ALA A 60 -1.59 8.56 -1.05
CA ALA A 60 -2.30 8.09 0.14
C ALA A 60 -3.27 6.98 -0.23
N LEU A 61 -3.68 6.18 0.73
CA LEU A 61 -4.74 5.20 0.57
C LEU A 61 -5.96 5.64 1.37
N TRP A 62 -7.08 5.84 0.69
CA TRP A 62 -8.38 5.92 1.32
C TRP A 62 -8.82 4.52 1.74
N VAL A 63 -9.05 4.33 3.03
CA VAL A 63 -9.59 3.11 3.62
C VAL A 63 -11.00 3.42 4.11
N PRO A 64 -12.05 2.80 3.53
CA PRO A 64 -13.42 3.00 3.98
C PRO A 64 -13.64 2.57 5.42
N ALA A 65 -14.60 3.19 6.10
CA ALA A 65 -15.04 2.82 7.44
C ALA A 65 -15.40 1.33 7.50
N GLY A 66 -15.02 0.65 8.57
CA GLY A 66 -15.29 -0.76 8.80
C GLY A 66 -14.38 -1.76 8.05
N VAL A 67 -13.56 -1.31 7.10
CA VAL A 67 -12.60 -2.18 6.40
C VAL A 67 -11.46 -2.58 7.33
N VAL A 68 -11.26 -3.88 7.49
CA VAL A 68 -10.13 -4.43 8.27
C VAL A 68 -8.84 -4.19 7.51
N HIS A 69 -7.90 -3.50 8.14
CA HIS A 69 -6.60 -3.17 7.53
C HIS A 69 -5.48 -3.17 8.56
N ALA A 70 -4.25 -3.28 8.08
CA ALA A 70 -3.03 -3.07 8.86
C ALA A 70 -2.20 -1.98 8.20
N THR A 71 -1.68 -1.05 8.99
CA THR A 71 -0.78 0.00 8.52
C THR A 71 0.63 -0.24 9.02
N GLY A 72 1.62 0.08 8.22
CA GLY A 72 3.02 -0.14 8.57
C GLY A 72 3.95 0.82 7.84
N ALA A 73 5.23 0.66 8.08
CA ALA A 73 6.29 1.44 7.47
C ALA A 73 7.31 0.53 6.79
N VAL A 74 7.71 0.89 5.59
CA VAL A 74 8.79 0.22 4.84
C VAL A 74 10.15 0.68 5.35
N ASP A 75 10.30 1.97 5.56
CA ASP A 75 11.44 2.67 6.18
C ASP A 75 10.93 3.55 7.34
N PRO A 76 11.79 4.12 8.18
CA PRO A 76 11.35 5.03 9.23
C PRO A 76 10.44 6.11 8.64
N SER A 77 9.19 6.13 9.10
CA SER A 77 8.14 6.98 8.53
C SER A 77 7.42 7.78 9.60
N TRP A 78 6.86 8.90 9.17
CA TRP A 78 5.94 9.70 9.96
C TRP A 78 4.61 9.73 9.24
N ASN A 79 3.67 8.95 9.73
CA ASN A 79 2.32 8.88 9.20
C ASN A 79 1.47 9.98 9.79
N ARG A 80 0.84 10.77 8.93
CA ARG A 80 -0.15 11.78 9.28
C ARG A 80 -1.45 11.42 8.58
N SER A 81 -2.35 10.78 9.32
CA SER A 81 -3.56 10.18 8.78
C SER A 81 -4.80 10.97 9.15
N PRO A 82 -5.46 11.64 8.20
CA PRO A 82 -6.79 12.17 8.42
C PRO A 82 -7.82 11.04 8.54
N TYR A 83 -8.70 11.17 9.54
CA TYR A 83 -9.88 10.34 9.74
C TYR A 83 -11.12 11.18 9.44
N PHE A 84 -12.06 10.61 8.71
CA PHE A 84 -13.25 11.30 8.21
C PHE A 84 -14.50 10.63 8.77
N LEU A 85 -15.36 11.42 9.40
CA LEU A 85 -16.66 10.95 9.92
C LEU A 85 -17.61 10.71 8.74
N PRO A 86 -18.10 9.47 8.51
CA PRO A 86 -18.89 9.13 7.31
C PRO A 86 -20.13 10.01 7.15
N GLU A 87 -20.81 10.33 8.26
CA GLU A 87 -22.03 11.12 8.29
C GLU A 87 -21.80 12.61 7.95
N ARG A 88 -20.54 13.06 7.94
CA ARG A 88 -20.14 14.44 7.62
C ARG A 88 -19.39 14.55 6.29
N CYS A 89 -19.15 13.41 5.63
CA CYS A 89 -18.51 13.39 4.32
C CYS A 89 -19.52 13.70 3.20
N PRO A 90 -19.09 14.39 2.12
CA PRO A 90 -19.90 14.47 0.90
C PRO A 90 -20.26 13.08 0.38
N ALA A 91 -21.51 12.90 -0.11
CA ALA A 91 -22.00 11.61 -0.59
C ALA A 91 -21.10 10.98 -1.67
N ALA A 92 -20.52 11.80 -2.55
CA ALA A 92 -19.59 11.34 -3.58
C ALA A 92 -18.33 10.68 -3.03
N ILE A 93 -17.85 11.12 -1.86
CA ILE A 93 -16.67 10.55 -1.17
C ILE A 93 -17.09 9.35 -0.33
N SER A 94 -18.21 9.44 0.39
CA SER A 94 -18.74 8.30 1.18
C SER A 94 -19.13 7.10 0.31
N ALA A 95 -19.37 7.30 -0.98
CA ALA A 95 -19.63 6.22 -1.94
C ALA A 95 -18.40 5.38 -2.30
N TRP A 96 -17.19 5.78 -1.89
CA TRP A 96 -15.98 4.98 -2.11
C TRP A 96 -15.97 3.79 -1.15
N ALA A 97 -16.52 2.67 -1.60
CA ALA A 97 -16.68 1.45 -0.80
C ALA A 97 -15.41 0.57 -0.72
N GLU A 98 -14.43 0.82 -1.60
CA GLU A 98 -13.21 0.02 -1.71
C GLU A 98 -11.97 0.87 -1.41
N PRO A 99 -10.87 0.25 -0.93
CA PRO A 99 -9.60 0.93 -0.76
C PRO A 99 -9.16 1.62 -2.06
N THR A 100 -8.93 2.92 -2.00
CA THR A 100 -8.72 3.75 -3.19
C THR A 100 -7.46 4.60 -3.03
N VAL A 101 -6.53 4.52 -3.98
CA VAL A 101 -5.34 5.37 -3.97
C VAL A 101 -5.71 6.79 -4.39
N VAL A 102 -5.15 7.76 -3.66
CA VAL A 102 -5.36 9.19 -3.87
C VAL A 102 -4.01 9.87 -4.09
N ALA A 103 -3.95 10.80 -5.05
CA ALA A 103 -2.79 11.66 -5.23
C ALA A 103 -2.70 12.68 -4.08
N VAL A 104 -1.54 12.80 -3.46
CA VAL A 104 -1.29 13.85 -2.47
C VAL A 104 -0.50 14.96 -3.13
N THR A 105 -1.21 16.02 -3.52
CA THR A 105 -0.61 17.24 -4.05
C THR A 105 0.01 18.07 -2.92
N PRO A 106 0.95 19.00 -3.19
CA PRO A 106 1.48 19.90 -2.16
C PRO A 106 0.39 20.68 -1.40
N LEU A 107 -0.69 21.07 -2.10
CA LEU A 107 -1.81 21.76 -1.46
C LEU A 107 -2.58 20.83 -0.50
N LEU A 108 -2.86 19.58 -0.92
CA LEU A 108 -3.53 18.62 -0.03
C LEU A 108 -2.67 18.32 1.20
N ALA A 109 -1.36 18.14 1.03
CA ALA A 109 -0.43 17.93 2.14
C ALA A 109 -0.44 19.11 3.13
N ALA A 110 -0.38 20.35 2.61
CA ALA A 110 -0.43 21.54 3.44
C ALA A 110 -1.76 21.70 4.20
N LEU A 111 -2.88 21.34 3.58
CA LEU A 111 -4.19 21.35 4.24
C LEU A 111 -4.31 20.28 5.32
N ILE A 112 -3.78 19.08 5.11
CA ILE A 112 -3.71 18.04 6.14
C ILE A 112 -2.86 18.53 7.33
N ASP A 113 -1.70 19.16 7.04
CA ASP A 113 -0.86 19.77 8.07
C ASP A 113 -1.60 20.87 8.84
N HIS A 114 -2.36 21.72 8.15
CA HIS A 114 -3.16 22.79 8.75
C HIS A 114 -4.29 22.24 9.64
N LEU A 115 -4.98 21.19 9.20
CA LEU A 115 -6.06 20.56 9.96
C LEU A 115 -5.55 19.79 11.20
N ALA A 116 -4.26 19.49 11.28
CA ALA A 116 -3.65 18.87 12.46
C ALA A 116 -3.54 19.85 13.65
N ASP A 117 -3.69 21.16 13.44
CA ASP A 117 -3.72 22.14 14.51
C ASP A 117 -5.05 22.03 15.29
N ALA A 118 -4.97 21.58 16.54
CA ALA A 118 -6.13 21.45 17.41
C ALA A 118 -6.75 22.82 17.80
N ALA A 119 -5.97 23.91 17.74
CA ALA A 119 -6.42 25.26 18.07
C ALA A 119 -7.10 25.98 16.90
N LEU A 120 -7.19 25.32 15.73
CA LEU A 120 -7.78 25.90 14.54
C LEU A 120 -9.26 26.28 14.76
N PRO A 121 -9.66 27.56 14.55
CA PRO A 121 -11.04 27.98 14.71
C PRO A 121 -12.01 27.17 13.85
N THR A 122 -13.18 26.84 14.39
CA THR A 122 -14.19 25.97 13.77
C THR A 122 -14.52 26.37 12.32
N GLU A 123 -14.75 27.64 12.06
CA GLU A 123 -15.08 28.12 10.70
C GLU A 123 -13.92 27.95 9.71
N GLN A 124 -12.67 28.13 10.17
CA GLN A 124 -11.49 27.92 9.33
C GLN A 124 -11.31 26.44 9.04
N ARG A 125 -11.51 25.58 10.04
CA ARG A 125 -11.50 24.13 9.90
C ARG A 125 -12.49 23.66 8.85
N ILE A 126 -13.77 24.05 8.95
CA ILE A 126 -14.82 23.67 8.01
C ILE A 126 -14.47 24.08 6.56
N ARG A 127 -13.93 25.29 6.37
CA ARG A 127 -13.50 25.73 5.03
C ARG A 127 -12.32 24.91 4.50
N ALA A 128 -11.34 24.59 5.34
CA ALA A 128 -10.20 23.77 4.95
C ALA A 128 -10.63 22.33 4.60
N GLU A 129 -11.54 21.75 5.38
CA GLU A 129 -12.12 20.42 5.11
C GLU A 129 -12.86 20.37 3.77
N ALA A 130 -13.63 21.38 3.44
CA ALA A 130 -14.32 21.47 2.14
C ALA A 130 -13.31 21.40 0.99
N VAL A 131 -12.19 22.13 1.09
CA VAL A 131 -11.14 22.09 0.06
C VAL A 131 -10.44 20.73 0.03
N VAL A 132 -10.23 20.07 1.19
CA VAL A 132 -9.68 18.71 1.22
C VAL A 132 -10.58 17.76 0.42
N PHE A 133 -11.90 17.78 0.62
CA PHE A 133 -12.82 16.95 -0.14
C PHE A 133 -12.77 17.23 -1.65
N ASP A 134 -12.62 18.48 -2.05
CA ASP A 134 -12.48 18.86 -3.47
C ASP A 134 -11.17 18.34 -4.09
N LEU A 135 -10.13 18.13 -3.28
CA LEU A 135 -8.81 17.66 -3.73
C LEU A 135 -8.68 16.14 -3.73
N LEU A 136 -9.58 15.40 -3.08
CA LEU A 136 -9.56 13.94 -3.12
C LEU A 136 -9.89 13.48 -4.54
N ARG A 137 -8.88 12.95 -5.23
CA ARG A 137 -9.00 12.42 -6.60
C ARG A 137 -8.47 11.00 -6.65
N PRO A 138 -9.33 10.01 -6.99
CA PRO A 138 -8.90 8.64 -7.12
C PRO A 138 -7.89 8.49 -8.26
N LEU A 139 -6.88 7.66 -8.01
CA LEU A 139 -5.91 7.26 -9.02
C LEU A 139 -6.11 5.78 -9.36
N SER A 140 -5.99 5.45 -10.64
CA SER A 140 -5.96 4.07 -11.12
C SER A 140 -4.59 3.43 -10.83
N THR A 141 -4.23 3.33 -9.56
CA THR A 141 -3.01 2.62 -9.13
C THR A 141 -3.38 1.26 -8.59
N VAL A 142 -2.57 0.26 -8.90
CA VAL A 142 -2.87 -1.14 -8.60
C VAL A 142 -2.11 -1.56 -7.34
N ALA A 143 -2.83 -2.17 -6.39
CA ALA A 143 -2.22 -2.97 -5.32
C ALA A 143 -1.34 -4.06 -5.93
N ILE A 144 -0.37 -4.54 -5.15
CA ILE A 144 0.40 -5.73 -5.52
C ILE A 144 -0.14 -6.90 -4.68
N PRO A 145 -1.19 -7.60 -5.13
CA PRO A 145 -1.75 -8.72 -4.38
C PRO A 145 -0.75 -9.88 -4.35
N LEU A 146 -0.66 -10.52 -3.18
CA LEU A 146 0.17 -11.71 -3.01
C LEU A 146 -0.59 -12.74 -2.15
N PRO A 147 -1.72 -13.26 -2.66
CA PRO A 147 -2.48 -14.27 -1.94
C PRO A 147 -1.67 -15.56 -1.82
N MET A 148 -1.73 -16.17 -0.62
CA MET A 148 -1.00 -17.40 -0.35
C MET A 148 -1.83 -18.63 -0.77
N PRO A 149 -1.25 -19.56 -1.55
CA PRO A 149 -1.94 -20.79 -1.85
C PRO A 149 -2.10 -21.66 -0.60
N ARG A 150 -3.24 -22.35 -0.48
CA ARG A 150 -3.58 -23.24 0.64
C ARG A 150 -3.02 -24.65 0.47
N ASP A 151 -2.82 -25.11 -0.75
CA ASP A 151 -2.12 -26.40 -1.02
C ASP A 151 -0.71 -26.34 -0.42
N ALA A 152 -0.38 -27.31 0.44
CA ALA A 152 0.89 -27.31 1.18
C ALA A 152 2.12 -27.23 0.28
N ARG A 153 2.09 -27.88 -0.91
CA ARG A 153 3.22 -27.91 -1.86
C ARG A 153 3.39 -26.54 -2.53
N ALA A 154 2.28 -25.94 -2.98
CA ALA A 154 2.29 -24.60 -3.55
C ALA A 154 2.64 -23.54 -2.48
N GLY A 155 2.18 -23.73 -1.24
CA GLY A 155 2.53 -22.91 -0.09
C GLY A 155 4.03 -22.93 0.22
N GLN A 156 4.68 -24.10 0.16
CA GLN A 156 6.14 -24.22 0.29
C GLN A 156 6.88 -23.42 -0.79
N VAL A 157 6.42 -23.52 -2.05
CA VAL A 157 7.01 -22.75 -3.16
C VAL A 157 6.82 -21.25 -2.92
N ALA A 158 5.64 -20.85 -2.51
CA ALA A 158 5.34 -19.45 -2.24
C ALA A 158 6.20 -18.89 -1.09
N ALA A 159 6.30 -19.60 0.03
CA ALA A 159 7.13 -19.21 1.16
C ALA A 159 8.61 -19.05 0.75
N ALA A 160 9.17 -20.04 0.05
CA ALA A 160 10.55 -19.98 -0.41
C ALA A 160 10.82 -18.79 -1.35
N LEU A 161 9.87 -18.43 -2.21
CA LEU A 161 9.98 -17.27 -3.12
C LEU A 161 9.76 -15.91 -2.41
N ILE A 162 9.11 -15.89 -1.26
CA ILE A 162 9.03 -14.70 -0.40
C ILE A 162 10.37 -14.49 0.31
N ASP A 163 10.98 -15.55 0.82
CA ASP A 163 12.27 -15.50 1.51
C ASP A 163 13.42 -15.17 0.54
N ASP A 164 13.45 -15.84 -0.62
CA ASP A 164 14.38 -15.54 -1.71
C ASP A 164 13.65 -15.22 -3.03
N PRO A 165 13.29 -13.97 -3.26
CA PRO A 165 12.64 -13.53 -4.51
C PRO A 165 13.51 -13.68 -5.76
N ALA A 166 14.84 -13.80 -5.57
CA ALA A 166 15.79 -13.98 -6.67
C ALA A 166 15.86 -15.44 -7.16
N ASP A 167 15.29 -16.39 -6.41
CA ASP A 167 15.27 -17.78 -6.83
C ASP A 167 14.72 -17.93 -8.26
N GLY A 168 15.54 -18.46 -9.14
CA GLY A 168 15.25 -18.61 -10.57
C GLY A 168 14.63 -19.96 -10.95
N ARG A 169 14.35 -20.84 -10.00
CA ARG A 169 13.83 -22.19 -10.29
C ARG A 169 12.55 -22.13 -11.14
N THR A 170 12.47 -23.05 -12.08
CA THR A 170 11.28 -23.27 -12.90
C THR A 170 10.21 -24.03 -12.10
N LEU A 171 8.96 -24.01 -12.57
CA LEU A 171 7.90 -24.84 -11.95
C LEU A 171 8.21 -26.34 -11.98
N ALA A 172 8.98 -26.82 -12.98
CA ALA A 172 9.39 -28.22 -13.03
C ALA A 172 10.36 -28.56 -11.90
N GLN A 173 11.35 -27.69 -11.66
CA GLN A 173 12.30 -27.83 -10.55
C GLN A 173 11.62 -27.73 -9.19
N TRP A 174 10.69 -26.78 -9.02
CA TRP A 174 9.86 -26.68 -7.82
C TRP A 174 8.99 -27.92 -7.63
N GLY A 175 8.42 -28.46 -8.72
CA GLY A 175 7.63 -29.68 -8.68
C GLY A 175 8.43 -30.88 -8.19
N ALA A 176 9.68 -31.03 -8.66
CA ALA A 176 10.58 -32.09 -8.19
C ALA A 176 10.87 -31.99 -6.69
N LEU A 177 11.02 -30.76 -6.16
CA LEU A 177 11.29 -30.52 -4.72
C LEU A 177 10.05 -30.77 -3.84
N THR A 178 8.86 -30.50 -4.35
CA THR A 178 7.62 -30.56 -3.55
C THR A 178 6.78 -31.81 -3.83
N GLY A 179 7.24 -32.73 -4.67
CA GLY A 179 6.49 -33.93 -5.03
C GLY A 179 5.24 -33.64 -5.88
N ALA A 180 5.25 -32.57 -6.68
CA ALA A 180 4.14 -32.19 -7.55
C ALA A 180 4.60 -32.01 -9.00
N SER A 181 3.70 -32.21 -9.97
CA SER A 181 4.02 -31.87 -11.37
C SER A 181 3.95 -30.33 -11.56
N ALA A 182 4.73 -29.81 -12.53
CA ALA A 182 4.62 -28.40 -12.94
C ALA A 182 3.18 -28.01 -13.35
N ARG A 183 2.43 -28.95 -13.96
CA ARG A 183 1.02 -28.79 -14.33
C ARG A 183 0.14 -28.62 -13.08
N THR A 184 0.39 -29.44 -12.05
CA THR A 184 -0.34 -29.36 -10.77
C THR A 184 -0.10 -28.02 -10.10
N LEU A 185 1.16 -27.61 -9.93
CA LEU A 185 1.50 -26.32 -9.31
C LEU A 185 0.89 -25.14 -10.09
N ARG A 186 0.97 -25.15 -11.44
CA ARG A 186 0.35 -24.09 -12.26
C ARG A 186 -1.15 -23.98 -12.01
N ARG A 187 -1.86 -25.12 -11.97
CA ARG A 187 -3.30 -25.17 -11.75
C ARG A 187 -3.65 -24.66 -10.34
N VAL A 188 -2.90 -25.10 -9.33
CA VAL A 188 -3.13 -24.69 -7.93
C VAL A 188 -2.92 -23.19 -7.74
N PHE A 189 -1.79 -22.65 -8.21
CA PHE A 189 -1.57 -21.20 -8.13
C PHE A 189 -2.73 -20.43 -8.76
N LEU A 190 -3.14 -20.79 -9.98
CA LEU A 190 -4.25 -20.08 -10.64
C LEU A 190 -5.57 -20.24 -9.90
N ALA A 191 -5.91 -21.44 -9.45
CA ALA A 191 -7.19 -21.71 -8.81
C ALA A 191 -7.33 -21.09 -7.42
N GLU A 192 -6.23 -21.06 -6.64
CA GLU A 192 -6.29 -20.62 -5.24
C GLU A 192 -5.87 -19.16 -5.03
N THR A 193 -5.08 -18.60 -5.96
CA THR A 193 -4.59 -17.22 -5.85
C THR A 193 -5.18 -16.27 -6.89
N GLY A 194 -5.89 -16.78 -7.90
CA GLY A 194 -6.33 -16.00 -9.06
C GLY A 194 -5.20 -15.56 -9.99
N LEU A 195 -3.94 -15.89 -9.65
CA LEU A 195 -2.75 -15.48 -10.40
C LEU A 195 -2.06 -16.69 -11.03
N SER A 196 -1.60 -16.52 -12.28
CA SER A 196 -0.64 -17.49 -12.80
C SER A 196 0.64 -17.45 -11.95
N PHE A 197 1.36 -18.57 -11.84
CA PHE A 197 2.64 -18.62 -11.10
C PHE A 197 3.63 -17.51 -11.52
N GLY A 198 3.70 -17.21 -12.82
CA GLY A 198 4.59 -16.15 -13.32
C GLY A 198 4.20 -14.76 -12.81
N ARG A 199 2.88 -14.45 -12.78
CA ARG A 199 2.38 -13.20 -12.22
C ARG A 199 2.57 -13.16 -10.71
N TRP A 200 2.24 -14.24 -10.01
CA TRP A 200 2.44 -14.34 -8.56
C TRP A 200 3.92 -14.10 -8.19
N ARG A 201 4.85 -14.77 -8.87
CA ARG A 201 6.29 -14.56 -8.68
C ARG A 201 6.73 -13.13 -9.00
N THR A 202 6.17 -12.52 -10.04
CA THR A 202 6.43 -11.11 -10.35
C THR A 202 6.01 -10.21 -9.19
N HIS A 203 4.82 -10.44 -8.62
CA HIS A 203 4.33 -9.67 -7.47
C HIS A 203 5.24 -9.85 -6.24
N ALA A 204 5.65 -11.08 -5.90
CA ALA A 204 6.60 -11.34 -4.82
C ALA A 204 7.93 -10.59 -5.02
N ARG A 205 8.48 -10.63 -6.22
CA ARG A 205 9.70 -9.90 -6.60
C ARG A 205 9.55 -8.39 -6.47
N LEU A 206 8.45 -7.83 -6.95
CA LEU A 206 8.20 -6.40 -6.86
C LEU A 206 8.02 -5.96 -5.40
N ARG A 207 7.27 -6.72 -4.58
CA ARG A 207 7.13 -6.41 -3.14
C ARG A 207 8.48 -6.39 -2.43
N ALA A 208 9.38 -7.33 -2.74
CA ALA A 208 10.72 -7.37 -2.16
C ALA A 208 11.63 -6.19 -2.60
N ALA A 209 11.33 -5.59 -3.76
CA ALA A 209 12.04 -4.40 -4.25
C ALA A 209 11.57 -3.10 -3.60
N MET A 210 10.31 -3.06 -3.10
CA MET A 210 9.72 -1.82 -2.56
C MET A 210 10.55 -1.18 -1.44
N PRO A 211 11.06 -1.93 -0.43
CA PRO A 211 11.90 -1.35 0.62
C PRO A 211 13.18 -0.69 0.07
N VAL A 212 13.78 -1.31 -0.94
CA VAL A 212 15.01 -0.79 -1.56
C VAL A 212 14.75 0.54 -2.27
N LEU A 213 13.63 0.62 -3.01
CA LEU A 213 13.20 1.85 -3.71
C LEU A 213 12.78 2.93 -2.70
N ALA A 214 12.04 2.56 -1.66
CA ALA A 214 11.60 3.44 -0.59
C ALA A 214 12.79 4.10 0.12
N ALA A 215 13.85 3.34 0.39
CA ALA A 215 15.10 3.84 0.96
C ALA A 215 15.90 4.73 -0.02
N GLY A 216 15.39 4.96 -1.24
CA GLY A 216 16.04 5.77 -2.26
C GLY A 216 17.29 5.12 -2.87
N GLN A 217 17.43 3.82 -2.73
CA GLN A 217 18.51 3.09 -3.34
C GLN A 217 18.35 3.07 -4.88
N PRO A 218 19.45 2.91 -5.64
CA PRO A 218 19.38 2.85 -7.08
C PRO A 218 18.44 1.75 -7.58
N VAL A 219 17.71 2.01 -8.67
CA VAL A 219 16.82 1.03 -9.33
C VAL A 219 17.54 -0.29 -9.65
N ALA A 220 18.84 -0.22 -9.97
CA ALA A 220 19.66 -1.40 -10.20
C ALA A 220 19.81 -2.28 -8.94
N ALA A 221 19.85 -1.70 -7.74
CA ALA A 221 19.87 -2.44 -6.49
C ALA A 221 18.52 -3.13 -6.22
N ALA A 222 17.42 -2.43 -6.46
CA ALA A 222 16.07 -2.99 -6.38
C ALA A 222 15.87 -4.15 -7.39
N ALA A 223 16.35 -4.00 -8.61
CA ALA A 223 16.31 -5.05 -9.63
C ALA A 223 17.07 -6.32 -9.18
N ARG A 224 18.29 -6.16 -8.64
CA ARG A 224 19.06 -7.30 -8.10
C ARG A 224 18.34 -7.98 -6.94
N ARG A 225 17.83 -7.20 -5.97
CA ARG A 225 17.07 -7.75 -4.82
C ARG A 225 15.84 -8.54 -5.27
N ALA A 226 15.20 -8.10 -6.33
CA ALA A 226 14.03 -8.73 -6.95
C ALA A 226 14.39 -9.88 -7.93
N GLY A 227 15.67 -10.21 -8.11
CA GLY A 227 16.12 -11.29 -8.99
C GLY A 227 15.94 -11.02 -10.49
N TYR A 228 16.02 -9.75 -10.90
CA TYR A 228 16.06 -9.38 -12.32
C TYR A 228 17.50 -9.25 -12.80
N GLY A 229 17.78 -9.82 -13.96
CA GLY A 229 19.13 -9.74 -14.57
C GLY A 229 19.50 -8.34 -15.04
N THR A 230 18.52 -7.48 -15.34
CA THR A 230 18.75 -6.09 -15.77
C THR A 230 17.77 -5.12 -15.12
N ALA A 231 18.20 -3.88 -14.91
CA ALA A 231 17.34 -2.80 -14.43
C ALA A 231 16.16 -2.55 -15.40
N SER A 232 16.39 -2.63 -16.70
CA SER A 232 15.35 -2.42 -17.73
C SER A 232 14.23 -3.47 -17.63
N ALA A 233 14.56 -4.74 -17.43
CA ALA A 233 13.56 -5.80 -17.25
C ALA A 233 12.73 -5.58 -15.98
N PHE A 234 13.37 -5.15 -14.91
CA PHE A 234 12.69 -4.77 -13.66
C PHE A 234 11.75 -3.57 -13.87
N VAL A 235 12.23 -2.47 -14.47
CA VAL A 235 11.43 -1.27 -14.75
C VAL A 235 10.20 -1.61 -15.59
N ALA A 236 10.36 -2.44 -16.64
CA ALA A 236 9.25 -2.89 -17.45
C ALA A 236 8.23 -3.72 -16.68
N ALA A 237 8.68 -4.63 -15.81
CA ALA A 237 7.79 -5.43 -14.96
C ALA A 237 7.06 -4.56 -13.93
N PHE A 238 7.78 -3.63 -13.29
CA PHE A 238 7.23 -2.67 -12.33
C PHE A 238 6.15 -1.81 -12.98
N HIS A 239 6.46 -1.18 -14.12
CA HIS A 239 5.50 -0.32 -14.84
C HIS A 239 4.23 -1.08 -15.26
N ARG A 240 4.37 -2.30 -15.79
CA ARG A 240 3.19 -3.13 -16.15
C ARG A 240 2.33 -3.50 -14.96
N THR A 241 2.90 -3.63 -13.77
CA THR A 241 2.17 -4.08 -12.57
C THR A 241 1.61 -2.91 -11.79
N VAL A 242 2.36 -1.81 -11.65
CA VAL A 242 2.06 -0.68 -10.77
C VAL A 242 1.46 0.51 -11.54
N GLY A 243 1.60 0.53 -12.88
CA GLY A 243 1.08 1.59 -13.75
C GLY A 243 2.02 2.77 -13.96
N ALA A 244 3.13 2.86 -13.21
CA ALA A 244 4.14 3.93 -13.34
C ALA A 244 5.56 3.36 -13.20
N PRO A 245 6.58 4.00 -13.80
CA PRO A 245 7.98 3.62 -13.58
C PRO A 245 8.41 3.86 -12.11
N PRO A 246 9.38 3.08 -11.58
CA PRO A 246 9.84 3.24 -10.19
C PRO A 246 10.29 4.65 -9.85
N GLY A 247 11.02 5.33 -10.77
CA GLY A 247 11.50 6.68 -10.55
C GLY A 247 10.38 7.72 -10.41
N THR A 248 9.28 7.56 -11.15
CA THR A 248 8.10 8.42 -11.03
C THR A 248 7.29 8.05 -9.78
N TYR A 249 7.13 6.75 -9.50
CA TYR A 249 6.35 6.28 -8.35
C TYR A 249 6.95 6.72 -7.01
N PHE A 250 8.28 6.64 -6.87
CA PHE A 250 9.02 7.04 -5.67
C PHE A 250 9.69 8.42 -5.82
N ALA A 251 9.21 9.27 -6.73
CA ALA A 251 9.77 10.61 -6.89
C ALA A 251 9.79 11.35 -5.54
N ARG A 252 10.98 11.78 -5.13
CA ARG A 252 11.16 12.70 -4.00
C ARG A 252 11.15 14.11 -4.58
N ASP A 253 10.35 15.02 -4.03
CA ASP A 253 10.54 16.44 -4.33
C ASP A 253 11.96 16.82 -3.89
N ARG A 254 12.71 17.36 -4.79
CA ARG A 254 14.04 17.93 -4.52
C ARG A 254 13.91 19.22 -3.75
#